data_fa00796f59f34a9176843183d6a4a9d1
#
_entry.id   fa00796f59f34a9176843183d6a4a9d1
#
_cell.length_a   1.000
_cell.length_b   1.000
_cell.length_c   1.000
_cell.angle_alpha   90.00
_cell.angle_beta   90.00
_cell.angle_gamma   90.00
#
_symmetry.space_group_name_H-M   'P 1'
#
loop_
_entity.id
_entity.type
_entity.pdbx_description
1 polymer ?
#
loop_
_entity_poly.entity_id
_entity_poly.type
_entity_poly.pdbx_seq_one_letter_code
_entity_poly.pdbx_strand_id
1 'polypeptide(L)'
;MYTYRAFVMGVYDGDTITVRVDLGFHTFVEQRLRLARINAWEVRGTERPAGLLARDWLRSQILGKDVTVTTEQDKQGKYGRYVAEIILDGGNLSDALVATGHAKYQTY
;
A
#
# COMPACT_ATOMS: atom_id res chain seq x y z
N MET A 1 -17.46 -0.65 -3.54
CA MET A 1 -16.06 -0.98 -3.87
C MET A 1 -15.67 -0.26 -5.15
N TYR A 2 -14.55 0.41 -5.11
CA TYR A 2 -14.06 1.17 -6.25
C TYR A 2 -12.70 0.63 -6.68
N THR A 3 -12.47 0.56 -7.98
CA THR A 3 -11.22 0.02 -8.54
C THR A 3 -10.61 1.06 -9.46
N TYR A 4 -9.31 1.33 -9.25
CA TYR A 4 -8.58 2.32 -10.01
C TYR A 4 -7.25 1.75 -10.48
N ARG A 5 -6.75 2.29 -11.61
CA ARG A 5 -5.34 2.15 -11.96
C ARG A 5 -4.57 3.27 -11.26
N ALA A 6 -3.38 2.95 -10.76
CA ALA A 6 -2.56 3.95 -10.08
C ALA A 6 -1.07 3.69 -10.33
N PHE A 7 -0.29 4.76 -10.27
CA PHE A 7 1.16 4.70 -10.40
C PHE A 7 1.77 4.92 -9.01
N VAL A 8 2.66 4.04 -8.59
CA VAL A 8 3.27 4.13 -7.25
C VAL A 8 4.41 5.13 -7.27
N MET A 9 4.22 6.24 -6.57
CA MET A 9 5.18 7.35 -6.51
C MET A 9 6.15 7.21 -5.34
N GLY A 10 5.73 6.57 -4.25
CA GLY A 10 6.57 6.44 -3.08
C GLY A 10 6.08 5.34 -2.14
N VAL A 11 7.01 4.83 -1.34
CA VAL A 11 6.73 3.85 -0.30
C VAL A 11 7.30 4.39 1.00
N TYR A 12 6.44 4.74 1.95
CA TYR A 12 6.87 5.28 3.23
C TYR A 12 7.34 4.17 4.16
N ASP A 13 6.53 3.12 4.29
CA ASP A 13 6.87 1.92 5.07
C ASP A 13 6.16 0.71 4.44
N GLY A 14 6.16 -0.43 5.13
CA GLY A 14 5.61 -1.67 4.59
C GLY A 14 4.10 -1.70 4.40
N ASP A 15 3.37 -0.69 4.85
CA ASP A 15 1.92 -0.65 4.70
C ASP A 15 1.36 0.72 4.29
N THR A 16 2.25 1.68 3.96
CA THR A 16 1.83 3.03 3.54
C THR A 16 2.55 3.43 2.28
N ILE A 17 1.79 3.76 1.24
CA ILE A 17 2.33 4.16 -0.05
C ILE A 17 1.67 5.45 -0.53
N THR A 18 2.33 6.13 -1.46
CA THR A 18 1.77 7.28 -2.16
C THR A 18 1.62 6.92 -3.63
N VAL A 19 0.44 7.13 -4.18
CA VAL A 19 0.13 6.81 -5.57
C VAL A 19 -0.47 8.00 -6.29
N ARG A 20 -0.34 7.99 -7.61
CA ARG A 20 -1.09 8.87 -8.49
C ARG A 20 -2.22 8.04 -9.11
N VAL A 21 -3.45 8.32 -8.69
CA VAL A 21 -4.62 7.57 -9.12
C VAL A 21 -5.14 8.13 -10.43
N ASP A 22 -5.39 7.26 -11.39
CA ASP A 22 -5.99 7.62 -12.67
C ASP A 22 -7.52 7.58 -12.52
N LEU A 23 -8.15 8.75 -12.63
CA LEU A 23 -9.59 8.90 -12.52
C LEU A 23 -10.28 8.92 -13.88
N GLY A 24 -9.52 8.69 -14.95
CA GLY A 24 -10.04 8.83 -16.30
C GLY A 24 -10.05 10.29 -16.76
N PHE A 25 -10.38 10.52 -18.03
CA PHE A 25 -10.45 11.87 -18.60
C PHE A 25 -9.15 12.69 -18.42
N HIS A 26 -7.99 12.03 -18.40
CA HIS A 26 -6.70 12.68 -18.09
C HIS A 26 -6.69 13.39 -16.74
N THR A 27 -7.48 12.91 -15.80
CA THR A 27 -7.57 13.45 -14.44
C THR A 27 -6.87 12.52 -13.47
N PHE A 28 -5.95 13.05 -12.69
CA PHE A 28 -5.15 12.29 -11.73
C PHE A 28 -5.23 12.96 -10.38
N VAL A 29 -5.18 12.13 -9.33
CA VAL A 29 -5.10 12.62 -7.95
C VAL A 29 -4.02 11.86 -7.21
N GLU A 30 -3.24 12.57 -6.41
CA GLU A 30 -2.25 11.95 -5.54
C GLU A 30 -2.91 11.56 -4.23
N GLN A 31 -2.73 10.31 -3.82
CA GLN A 31 -3.32 9.79 -2.60
C GLN A 31 -2.30 8.99 -1.81
N ARG A 32 -2.39 9.10 -0.48
CA ARG A 32 -1.67 8.25 0.43
C ARG A 32 -2.58 7.10 0.82
N LEU A 33 -2.12 5.88 0.62
CA LEU A 33 -2.91 4.67 0.84
C LEU A 33 -2.28 3.82 1.94
N ARG A 34 -3.14 3.24 2.76
CA ARG A 34 -2.77 2.22 3.73
C ARG A 34 -3.19 0.86 3.18
N LEU A 35 -2.26 -0.08 3.14
CA LEU A 35 -2.57 -1.42 2.68
C LEU A 35 -3.55 -2.09 3.65
N ALA A 36 -4.59 -2.71 3.09
CA ALA A 36 -5.68 -3.30 3.86
C ALA A 36 -5.27 -4.59 4.55
N ARG A 37 -5.92 -4.90 5.66
CA ARG A 37 -5.87 -6.16 6.39
C ARG A 37 -4.53 -6.51 7.03
N ILE A 38 -3.54 -5.62 6.98
CA ILE A 38 -2.22 -5.90 7.54
C ILE A 38 -1.73 -4.78 8.43
N ASN A 39 -0.72 -5.11 9.22
CA ASN A 39 0.08 -4.15 9.96
C ASN A 39 1.54 -4.54 9.76
N ALA A 40 2.29 -3.72 9.03
CA ALA A 40 3.70 -3.97 8.78
C ALA A 40 4.54 -3.52 9.98
N TRP A 41 5.76 -4.05 10.06
CA TRP A 41 6.71 -3.63 11.07
C TRP A 41 7.02 -2.14 10.88
N GLU A 42 7.13 -1.41 11.99
CA GLU A 42 7.33 0.03 11.95
C GLU A 42 8.78 0.39 11.62
N VAL A 43 8.96 1.52 10.91
CA VAL A 43 10.28 2.02 10.53
C VAL A 43 10.95 2.83 11.64
N ARG A 44 10.43 2.76 12.86
CA ARG A 44 10.97 3.47 14.02
C ARG A 44 10.87 2.62 15.27
N GLY A 45 11.60 3.01 16.32
CA GLY A 45 11.59 2.31 17.60
C GLY A 45 12.27 0.95 17.50
N THR A 46 11.83 0.01 18.33
CA THR A 46 12.43 -1.33 18.40
C THR A 46 12.18 -2.15 17.15
N GLU A 47 11.13 -1.83 16.37
CA GLU A 47 10.80 -2.54 15.14
C GLU A 47 11.56 -2.00 13.93
N ARG A 48 12.36 -0.94 14.08
CA ARG A 48 13.00 -0.26 12.96
C ARG A 48 13.77 -1.19 12.00
N PRO A 49 14.60 -2.13 12.44
CA PRO A 49 15.30 -2.99 11.48
C PRO A 49 14.34 -3.82 10.62
N ALA A 50 13.32 -4.43 11.23
CA ALA A 50 12.32 -5.19 10.50
C ALA A 50 11.46 -4.29 9.63
N GLY A 51 11.12 -3.09 10.12
CA GLY A 51 10.34 -2.10 9.37
C GLY A 51 11.07 -1.61 8.11
N LEU A 52 12.37 -1.37 8.21
CA LEU A 52 13.16 -0.96 7.05
C LEU A 52 13.24 -2.08 6.01
N LEU A 53 13.37 -3.33 6.44
CA LEU A 53 13.35 -4.48 5.52
C LEU A 53 12.00 -4.61 4.81
N ALA A 54 10.91 -4.45 5.54
CA ALA A 54 9.57 -4.50 4.96
C ALA A 54 9.38 -3.37 3.92
N ARG A 55 9.78 -2.16 4.27
CA ARG A 55 9.71 -1.00 3.37
C ARG A 55 10.52 -1.26 2.10
N ASP A 56 11.75 -1.72 2.25
CA ASP A 56 12.65 -1.91 1.12
C ASP A 56 12.17 -3.05 0.22
N TRP A 57 11.63 -4.11 0.80
CA TRP A 57 11.02 -5.17 0.03
C TRP A 57 9.85 -4.65 -0.80
N LEU A 58 8.95 -3.89 -0.18
CA LEU A 58 7.79 -3.34 -0.88
C LEU A 58 8.21 -2.38 -1.99
N ARG A 59 9.20 -1.52 -1.73
CA ARG A 59 9.76 -0.65 -2.75
C ARG A 59 10.27 -1.43 -3.95
N SER A 60 10.98 -2.52 -3.70
CA SER A 60 11.52 -3.35 -4.79
C SER A 60 10.43 -3.96 -5.66
N GLN A 61 9.24 -4.16 -5.10
CA GLN A 61 8.13 -4.78 -5.82
C GLN A 61 7.32 -3.77 -6.62
N ILE A 62 7.04 -2.60 -6.06
CA ILE A 62 6.00 -1.72 -6.64
C ILE A 62 6.44 -0.30 -6.98
N LEU A 63 7.58 0.19 -6.48
CA LEU A 63 7.96 1.59 -6.73
C LEU A 63 8.15 1.84 -8.22
N GLY A 64 7.50 2.89 -8.73
CA GLY A 64 7.57 3.26 -10.12
C GLY A 64 6.77 2.35 -11.05
N LYS A 65 5.88 1.54 -10.52
CA LYS A 65 5.05 0.63 -11.32
C LYS A 65 3.58 1.01 -11.25
N ASP A 66 2.83 0.58 -12.27
CA ASP A 66 1.38 0.69 -12.27
C ASP A 66 0.80 -0.48 -11.48
N VAL A 67 -0.18 -0.19 -10.64
CA VAL A 67 -0.89 -1.17 -9.82
C VAL A 67 -2.39 -0.96 -9.96
N THR A 68 -3.16 -1.96 -9.54
CA THR A 68 -4.59 -1.82 -9.38
C THR A 68 -4.89 -1.57 -7.90
N VAL A 69 -5.67 -0.54 -7.64
CA VAL A 69 -6.06 -0.15 -6.28
C VAL A 69 -7.56 -0.41 -6.13
N THR A 70 -7.94 -1.15 -5.12
CA THR A 70 -9.34 -1.40 -4.82
C THR A 70 -9.66 -0.88 -3.42
N THR A 71 -10.63 0.03 -3.33
CA THR A 71 -11.08 0.58 -2.06
C THR A 71 -12.55 0.23 -1.84
N GLU A 72 -12.96 0.16 -0.60
CA GLU A 72 -14.36 -0.02 -0.26
C GLU A 72 -14.96 1.33 0.11
N GLN A 73 -15.82 1.86 -0.78
CA GLN A 73 -16.54 3.14 -0.57
C GLN A 73 -15.59 4.32 -0.29
N ASP A 74 -14.39 4.32 -0.84
CA ASP A 74 -13.39 5.36 -0.62
C ASP A 74 -13.21 5.72 0.86
N LYS A 75 -13.32 4.72 1.71
CA LYS A 75 -13.25 4.89 3.15
C LYS A 75 -11.86 5.35 3.56
N GLN A 76 -11.80 6.46 4.30
CA GLN A 76 -10.57 7.00 4.79
C GLN A 76 -10.21 6.43 6.16
N GLY A 77 -8.99 5.92 6.31
CA GLY A 77 -8.46 5.40 7.57
C GLY A 77 -7.87 6.50 8.43
N LYS A 78 -7.12 6.11 9.47
CA LYS A 78 -6.42 7.04 10.33
C LYS A 78 -5.36 7.82 9.55
N TYR A 79 -5.01 9.00 10.03
CA TYR A 79 -3.96 9.86 9.48
C TYR A 79 -4.21 10.30 8.04
N GLY A 80 -5.46 10.37 7.61
CA GLY A 80 -5.80 10.86 6.27
C GLY A 80 -5.47 9.90 5.14
N ARG A 81 -5.24 8.61 5.44
CA ARG A 81 -4.96 7.58 4.44
C ARG A 81 -6.23 6.81 4.12
N TYR A 82 -6.45 6.55 2.83
CA TYR A 82 -7.48 5.61 2.42
C TYR A 82 -6.95 4.20 2.56
N VAL A 83 -7.80 3.27 2.98
CA VAL A 83 -7.45 1.84 3.11
C VAL A 83 -7.78 1.14 1.80
N ALA A 84 -6.81 0.41 1.26
CA ALA A 84 -6.95 -0.18 -0.07
C ALA A 84 -6.21 -1.51 -0.19
N GLU A 85 -6.73 -2.37 -1.09
CA GLU A 85 -5.99 -3.55 -1.58
C GLU A 85 -5.19 -3.12 -2.80
N ILE A 86 -3.94 -3.55 -2.86
CA ILE A 86 -3.03 -3.22 -3.96
C ILE A 86 -2.70 -4.50 -4.70
N ILE A 87 -2.99 -4.53 -5.99
CA ILE A 87 -2.78 -5.70 -6.84
C ILE A 87 -1.75 -5.38 -7.90
N LEU A 88 -0.73 -6.20 -8.01
CA LEU A 88 0.29 -6.12 -9.05
C LEU A 88 0.41 -7.48 -9.73
N ASP A 89 0.20 -7.52 -11.05
CA ASP A 89 0.33 -8.75 -11.85
C ASP A 89 -0.46 -9.92 -11.26
N GLY A 90 -1.67 -9.62 -10.77
CA GLY A 90 -2.56 -10.62 -10.19
C GLY A 90 -2.27 -11.00 -8.75
N GLY A 91 -1.22 -10.46 -8.14
CA GLY A 91 -0.85 -10.72 -6.75
C GLY A 91 -1.26 -9.60 -5.80
N ASN A 92 -1.79 -9.97 -4.65
CA ASN A 92 -2.18 -9.03 -3.61
C ASN A 92 -0.98 -8.71 -2.71
N LEU A 93 -0.61 -7.44 -2.62
CA LEU A 93 0.59 -7.03 -1.88
C LEU A 93 0.45 -7.20 -0.36
N SER A 94 -0.75 -7.04 0.20
CA SER A 94 -0.96 -7.32 1.63
C SER A 94 -0.65 -8.78 1.95
N ASP A 95 -1.18 -9.70 1.14
CA ASP A 95 -0.94 -11.13 1.35
C ASP A 95 0.54 -11.49 1.13
N ALA A 96 1.18 -10.88 0.15
CA ALA A 96 2.60 -11.11 -0.13
C ALA A 96 3.48 -10.64 1.02
N LEU A 97 3.18 -9.49 1.63
CA LEU A 97 3.91 -8.97 2.78
C LEU A 97 3.82 -9.92 3.98
N VAL A 98 2.65 -10.49 4.22
CA VAL A 98 2.49 -11.47 5.30
C VAL A 98 3.26 -12.76 4.98
N ALA A 99 3.14 -13.24 3.75
CA ALA A 99 3.82 -14.48 3.33
C ALA A 99 5.34 -14.37 3.43
N THR A 100 5.90 -13.19 3.24
CA THR A 100 7.36 -12.96 3.33
C THR A 100 7.83 -12.56 4.72
N GLY A 101 6.92 -12.49 5.70
CA GLY A 101 7.27 -12.17 7.08
C GLY A 101 7.41 -10.68 7.38
N HIS A 102 7.01 -9.81 6.45
CA HIS A 102 7.15 -8.36 6.59
C HIS A 102 5.97 -7.69 7.27
N ALA A 103 4.88 -8.41 7.47
CA ALA A 103 3.67 -7.86 8.08
C ALA A 103 2.87 -8.98 8.76
N LYS A 104 1.91 -8.58 9.58
CA LYS A 104 0.93 -9.46 10.19
C LYS A 104 -0.46 -9.08 9.72
N TYR A 105 -1.34 -10.06 9.62
CA TYR A 105 -2.75 -9.75 9.38
C TYR A 105 -3.34 -9.04 10.59
N GLN A 106 -4.17 -8.04 10.32
CA GLN A 106 -4.85 -7.29 11.37
C GLN A 106 -6.19 -6.80 10.84
N THR A 107 -7.23 -6.99 11.65
CA THR A 107 -8.58 -6.49 11.34
C THR A 107 -8.72 -5.05 11.85
N TYR A 108 -9.37 -4.22 11.07
CA TYR A 108 -9.67 -2.84 11.43
C TYR A 108 -11.17 -2.62 11.58
#